data_f184299d9b78e2a0560e0fd7ffc7e6f2
#
_entry.id   f184299d9b78e2a0560e0fd7ffc7e6f2
#
_cell.length_a   1.000
_cell.length_b   1.000
_cell.length_c   1.000
_cell.angle_alpha   90.00
_cell.angle_beta   90.00
_cell.angle_gamma   90.00
#
_symmetry.space_group_name_H-M   'P 1'
#
loop_
_entity.id
_entity.type
_entity.pdbx_description
1 polymer ?
#
loop_
_entity_poly.entity_id
_entity_poly.type
_entity_poly.pdbx_seq_one_letter_code
_entity_poly.pdbx_strand_id
1 'polypeptide(L)'
;MRAAIYNPYLDTLGGGERYTVAVASALVNAGYKVDIEWKSKSIKKRLEERFGIDLSGVNFVRDIKRGDGYEVCFWVSDGSIPVLRARKNLLHFQVPFHDVGGRTLLNKMKLFRINKIICNSHFTKEIIDKEYGVNSVVIYPPVSVSKIKAKRKQNWILFVGRFSQLTQVKNQDVLIKAFKKFSKEFTDWELILAGGVEVGVGDYLEKLKKLAEGYPVRIIESPSFKEIVSLYGQSKVFWSAVGFGINAKKEPEKVEHFGISVVEAMAAGTVPIVYNAGGYKEIVADGETGYLWKKKRELVTKTINLIKTRGLLIEIAERTKAASRIYDEERFEQEFND
;
A
#
# COMPACT_ATOMS: atom_id res chain seq x y z
N MET A 1 -20.73 -19.42 -12.63
CA MET A 1 -19.31 -19.81 -12.54
C MET A 1 -18.83 -19.64 -11.09
N ARG A 2 -17.73 -20.31 -10.68
CA ARG A 2 -17.18 -20.22 -9.31
C ARG A 2 -15.74 -19.75 -9.37
N ALA A 3 -15.34 -18.88 -8.46
CA ALA A 3 -13.96 -18.42 -8.30
C ALA A 3 -13.45 -18.71 -6.89
N ALA A 4 -12.19 -19.07 -6.76
CA ALA A 4 -11.50 -19.32 -5.50
C ALA A 4 -10.41 -18.27 -5.27
N ILE A 5 -10.26 -17.84 -4.03
CA ILE A 5 -9.21 -16.89 -3.62
C ILE A 5 -8.48 -17.43 -2.40
N TYR A 6 -7.15 -17.37 -2.46
CA TYR A 6 -6.26 -17.68 -1.34
C TYR A 6 -5.38 -16.47 -1.00
N ASN A 7 -5.39 -16.09 0.26
CA ASN A 7 -4.43 -15.14 0.85
C ASN A 7 -4.07 -15.60 2.26
N PRO A 8 -2.81 -15.98 2.53
CA PRO A 8 -2.39 -16.49 3.83
C PRO A 8 -2.33 -15.41 4.93
N TYR A 9 -2.45 -14.13 4.56
CA TYR A 9 -2.27 -12.98 5.46
C TYR A 9 -3.55 -12.19 5.72
N LEU A 10 -4.72 -12.77 5.47
CA LEU A 10 -6.00 -12.04 5.42
C LEU A 10 -6.36 -11.29 6.71
N ASP A 11 -5.82 -11.68 7.86
CA ASP A 11 -6.03 -11.07 9.18
C ASP A 11 -5.10 -9.89 9.49
N THR A 12 -4.11 -9.60 8.62
CA THR A 12 -3.21 -8.45 8.82
C THR A 12 -3.88 -7.11 8.49
N LEU A 13 -5.00 -7.14 7.73
CA LEU A 13 -5.83 -5.98 7.37
C LEU A 13 -5.04 -4.82 6.75
N GLY A 14 -4.03 -5.14 5.95
CA GLY A 14 -3.16 -4.19 5.27
C GLY A 14 -3.50 -3.99 3.78
N GLY A 15 -2.53 -3.48 3.02
CA GLY A 15 -2.71 -3.19 1.59
C GLY A 15 -2.91 -4.43 0.72
N GLY A 16 -2.28 -5.55 1.08
CA GLY A 16 -2.44 -6.80 0.36
C GLY A 16 -3.82 -7.42 0.52
N GLU A 17 -4.40 -7.31 1.70
CA GLU A 17 -5.75 -7.77 2.00
C GLU A 17 -6.78 -6.90 1.29
N ARG A 18 -6.54 -5.58 1.20
CA ARG A 18 -7.34 -4.68 0.38
C ARG A 18 -7.32 -5.08 -1.10
N TYR A 19 -6.16 -5.46 -1.64
CA TYR A 19 -6.04 -5.99 -3.00
C TYR A 19 -6.89 -7.25 -3.19
N THR A 20 -6.78 -8.20 -2.26
CA THR A 20 -7.54 -9.46 -2.26
C THR A 20 -9.04 -9.23 -2.24
N VAL A 21 -9.51 -8.31 -1.40
CA VAL A 21 -10.95 -7.96 -1.29
C VAL A 21 -11.44 -7.29 -2.57
N ALA A 22 -10.62 -6.44 -3.20
CA ALA A 22 -10.96 -5.82 -4.48
C ALA A 22 -11.04 -6.86 -5.62
N VAL A 23 -10.14 -7.85 -5.65
CA VAL A 23 -10.26 -9.00 -6.57
C VAL A 23 -11.56 -9.76 -6.34
N ALA A 24 -11.93 -9.99 -5.09
CA ALA A 24 -13.19 -10.66 -4.77
C ALA A 24 -14.39 -9.86 -5.29
N SER A 25 -14.39 -8.54 -5.09
CA SER A 25 -15.45 -7.66 -5.60
C SER A 25 -15.52 -7.68 -7.14
N ALA A 26 -14.39 -7.56 -7.83
CA ALA A 26 -14.33 -7.62 -9.30
C ALA A 26 -14.89 -8.95 -9.83
N LEU A 27 -14.55 -10.08 -9.21
CA LEU A 27 -15.08 -11.38 -9.58
C LEU A 27 -16.58 -11.52 -9.32
N VAL A 28 -17.10 -10.95 -8.20
CA VAL A 28 -18.54 -10.91 -7.92
C VAL A 28 -19.27 -10.09 -8.98
N ASN A 29 -18.74 -8.92 -9.33
CA ASN A 29 -19.30 -8.04 -10.39
C ASN A 29 -19.28 -8.72 -11.76
N ALA A 30 -18.28 -9.56 -12.04
CA ALA A 30 -18.21 -10.40 -13.24
C ALA A 30 -19.13 -11.64 -13.18
N GLY A 31 -19.98 -11.80 -12.16
CA GLY A 31 -20.98 -12.87 -12.03
C GLY A 31 -20.47 -14.18 -11.45
N TYR A 32 -19.31 -14.20 -10.81
CA TYR A 32 -18.80 -15.38 -10.12
C TYR A 32 -19.38 -15.51 -8.70
N LYS A 33 -19.62 -16.75 -8.27
CA LYS A 33 -19.72 -17.07 -6.85
C LYS A 33 -18.30 -17.22 -6.30
N VAL A 34 -17.92 -16.35 -5.35
CA VAL A 34 -16.55 -16.26 -4.86
C VAL A 34 -16.40 -16.93 -3.51
N ASP A 35 -15.46 -17.85 -3.40
CA ASP A 35 -15.06 -18.51 -2.16
C ASP A 35 -13.64 -18.07 -1.78
N ILE A 36 -13.47 -17.49 -0.58
CA ILE A 36 -12.16 -17.13 -0.01
C ILE A 36 -11.79 -18.17 1.04
N GLU A 37 -10.58 -18.73 0.95
CA GLU A 37 -10.11 -19.66 1.97
C GLU A 37 -9.75 -18.92 3.25
N TRP A 38 -10.46 -19.21 4.32
CA TRP A 38 -10.16 -18.72 5.67
C TRP A 38 -10.84 -19.53 6.75
N LYS A 39 -10.17 -19.65 7.91
CA LYS A 39 -10.59 -20.50 9.03
C LYS A 39 -11.92 -20.06 9.67
N SER A 40 -12.17 -18.75 9.75
CA SER A 40 -13.32 -18.19 10.45
C SER A 40 -14.08 -17.17 9.61
N LYS A 41 -15.40 -17.31 9.57
CA LYS A 41 -16.28 -16.35 8.88
C LYS A 41 -16.31 -14.96 9.52
N SER A 42 -15.83 -14.82 10.77
CA SER A 42 -15.79 -13.53 11.47
C SER A 42 -14.84 -12.52 10.80
N ILE A 43 -13.90 -13.00 9.99
CA ILE A 43 -12.96 -12.12 9.22
C ILE A 43 -13.72 -11.22 8.24
N LYS A 44 -14.86 -11.66 7.70
CA LYS A 44 -15.68 -10.90 6.75
C LYS A 44 -16.02 -9.52 7.29
N LYS A 45 -16.62 -9.45 8.48
CA LYS A 45 -17.01 -8.18 9.11
C LYS A 45 -15.81 -7.25 9.30
N ARG A 46 -14.65 -7.78 9.74
CA ARG A 46 -13.43 -7.01 9.93
C ARG A 46 -12.89 -6.41 8.63
N LEU A 47 -12.97 -7.16 7.53
CA LEU A 47 -12.56 -6.69 6.20
C LEU A 47 -13.52 -5.61 5.68
N GLU A 48 -14.83 -5.81 5.80
CA GLU A 48 -15.86 -4.83 5.40
C GLU A 48 -15.70 -3.51 6.17
N GLU A 49 -15.56 -3.57 7.50
CA GLU A 49 -15.34 -2.39 8.34
C GLU A 49 -14.03 -1.67 8.02
N ARG A 50 -12.96 -2.44 7.74
CA ARG A 50 -11.63 -1.88 7.50
C ARG A 50 -11.51 -1.23 6.13
N PHE A 51 -12.08 -1.82 5.09
CA PHE A 51 -11.88 -1.37 3.71
C PHE A 51 -13.09 -0.67 3.10
N GLY A 52 -14.26 -0.75 3.75
CA GLY A 52 -15.50 -0.15 3.25
C GLY A 52 -15.98 -0.80 1.95
N ILE A 53 -15.73 -2.11 1.77
CA ILE A 53 -16.10 -2.90 0.59
C ILE A 53 -17.16 -3.91 1.02
N ASP A 54 -18.27 -4.03 0.25
CA ASP A 54 -19.30 -5.03 0.47
C ASP A 54 -18.81 -6.42 0.01
N LEU A 55 -18.89 -7.39 0.90
CA LEU A 55 -18.55 -8.78 0.65
C LEU A 55 -19.78 -9.70 0.67
N SER A 56 -21.00 -9.18 0.48
CA SER A 56 -22.24 -9.97 0.52
C SER A 56 -22.23 -11.15 -0.45
N GLY A 57 -21.63 -10.99 -1.63
CA GLY A 57 -21.45 -12.03 -2.65
C GLY A 57 -20.29 -13.02 -2.40
N VAL A 58 -19.57 -12.91 -1.26
CA VAL A 58 -18.36 -13.69 -0.96
C VAL A 58 -18.63 -14.67 0.18
N ASN A 59 -18.22 -15.93 -0.01
CA ASN A 59 -18.23 -16.95 1.03
C ASN A 59 -16.82 -17.16 1.59
N PHE A 60 -16.73 -17.52 2.88
CA PHE A 60 -15.48 -17.92 3.52
C PHE A 60 -15.54 -19.43 3.82
N VAL A 61 -14.59 -20.18 3.24
CA VAL A 61 -14.51 -21.63 3.30
C VAL A 61 -13.17 -22.06 3.92
N ARG A 62 -13.14 -23.28 4.47
CA ARG A 62 -11.92 -23.80 5.13
C ARG A 62 -10.82 -24.21 4.16
N ASP A 63 -11.18 -24.65 2.94
CA ASP A 63 -10.27 -25.17 1.94
C ASP A 63 -10.87 -25.01 0.54
N ILE A 64 -10.18 -24.35 -0.34
CA ILE A 64 -10.52 -24.21 -1.77
C ILE A 64 -9.87 -25.29 -2.63
N LYS A 65 -9.21 -26.30 -2.03
CA LYS A 65 -8.58 -27.44 -2.72
C LYS A 65 -7.62 -27.00 -3.85
N ARG A 66 -6.88 -25.92 -3.64
CA ARG A 66 -6.00 -25.29 -4.64
C ARG A 66 -6.71 -24.95 -5.96
N GLY A 67 -7.98 -24.61 -5.90
CA GLY A 67 -8.81 -24.24 -7.06
C GLY A 67 -9.46 -25.41 -7.78
N ASP A 68 -9.41 -26.63 -7.26
CA ASP A 68 -10.04 -27.78 -7.88
C ASP A 68 -11.56 -27.62 -7.92
N GLY A 69 -12.18 -27.78 -9.12
CA GLY A 69 -13.61 -27.54 -9.35
C GLY A 69 -14.00 -26.06 -9.49
N TYR A 70 -13.04 -25.14 -9.57
CA TYR A 70 -13.29 -23.72 -9.83
C TYR A 70 -12.89 -23.33 -11.26
N GLU A 71 -13.57 -22.30 -11.79
CA GLU A 71 -13.25 -21.72 -13.08
C GLU A 71 -12.00 -20.83 -12.98
N VAL A 72 -11.91 -20.01 -11.92
CA VAL A 72 -10.80 -19.11 -11.64
C VAL A 72 -10.26 -19.39 -10.25
N CYS A 73 -8.93 -19.40 -10.10
CA CYS A 73 -8.25 -19.40 -8.82
C CYS A 73 -7.25 -18.23 -8.75
N PHE A 74 -7.48 -17.30 -7.85
CA PHE A 74 -6.53 -16.23 -7.52
C PHE A 74 -5.76 -16.61 -6.26
N TRP A 75 -4.44 -16.65 -6.36
CA TRP A 75 -3.56 -17.10 -5.29
C TRP A 75 -2.52 -16.04 -4.95
N VAL A 76 -2.53 -15.55 -3.72
CA VAL A 76 -1.48 -14.67 -3.20
C VAL A 76 -0.29 -15.52 -2.79
N SER A 77 0.85 -15.30 -3.42
CA SER A 77 2.08 -16.05 -3.13
C SER A 77 2.75 -15.56 -1.83
N ASP A 78 3.27 -16.52 -1.10
CA ASP A 78 4.16 -16.34 0.05
C ASP A 78 5.65 -16.50 -0.34
N GLY A 79 5.96 -16.45 -1.64
CA GLY A 79 7.27 -16.74 -2.22
C GLY A 79 7.35 -18.15 -2.83
N SER A 80 6.44 -19.05 -2.49
CA SER A 80 6.35 -20.37 -3.11
C SER A 80 5.46 -20.36 -4.36
N ILE A 81 5.69 -21.33 -5.28
CA ILE A 81 4.82 -21.58 -6.43
C ILE A 81 3.91 -22.75 -6.09
N PRO A 82 2.58 -22.53 -5.97
CA PRO A 82 1.63 -23.61 -5.71
C PRO A 82 1.35 -24.46 -6.95
N VAL A 83 0.86 -25.69 -6.76
CA VAL A 83 0.25 -26.49 -7.82
C VAL A 83 -1.24 -26.19 -7.86
N LEU A 84 -1.66 -25.24 -8.69
CA LEU A 84 -3.06 -24.85 -8.82
C LEU A 84 -3.82 -25.76 -9.79
N ARG A 85 -5.15 -25.90 -9.59
CA ARG A 85 -5.99 -26.89 -10.30
C ARG A 85 -7.24 -26.29 -10.96
N ALA A 86 -7.44 -24.97 -10.88
CA ALA A 86 -8.55 -24.32 -11.57
C ALA A 86 -8.34 -24.31 -13.10
N ARG A 87 -9.36 -23.93 -13.86
CA ARG A 87 -9.24 -23.75 -15.31
C ARG A 87 -8.37 -22.54 -15.64
N LYS A 88 -8.56 -21.40 -14.95
CA LYS A 88 -7.72 -20.19 -15.05
C LYS A 88 -7.05 -19.94 -13.69
N ASN A 89 -5.72 -20.04 -13.64
CA ASN A 89 -4.93 -19.87 -12.42
C ASN A 89 -4.16 -18.56 -12.49
N LEU A 90 -4.42 -17.67 -11.51
CA LEU A 90 -3.80 -16.37 -11.38
C LEU A 90 -2.91 -16.38 -10.14
N LEU A 91 -1.61 -16.09 -10.30
CA LEU A 91 -0.65 -16.03 -9.20
C LEU A 91 -0.29 -14.58 -8.94
N HIS A 92 -0.47 -14.11 -7.71
CA HIS A 92 -0.23 -12.72 -7.34
C HIS A 92 0.95 -12.57 -6.39
N PHE A 93 1.87 -11.67 -6.73
CA PHE A 93 2.97 -11.26 -5.89
C PHE A 93 2.78 -9.82 -5.44
N GLN A 94 2.67 -9.63 -4.13
CA GLN A 94 2.62 -8.31 -3.49
C GLN A 94 3.91 -7.97 -2.73
N VAL A 95 4.80 -8.95 -2.56
CA VAL A 95 6.11 -8.81 -1.95
C VAL A 95 7.17 -9.17 -2.98
N PRO A 96 8.24 -8.39 -3.13
CA PRO A 96 9.32 -8.64 -4.09
C PRO A 96 10.27 -9.72 -3.55
N PHE A 97 9.82 -10.99 -3.56
CA PHE A 97 10.64 -12.12 -3.12
C PHE A 97 11.88 -12.28 -3.99
N HIS A 98 13.03 -12.47 -3.37
CA HIS A 98 14.30 -12.73 -4.03
C HIS A 98 15.09 -13.78 -3.25
N ASP A 99 16.06 -14.40 -3.91
CA ASP A 99 16.92 -15.46 -3.34
C ASP A 99 16.12 -16.64 -2.73
N VAL A 100 14.94 -16.94 -3.31
CA VAL A 100 14.05 -18.03 -2.87
C VAL A 100 14.15 -19.26 -3.77
N GLY A 101 15.11 -19.30 -4.69
CA GLY A 101 15.29 -20.42 -5.63
C GLY A 101 14.14 -20.54 -6.65
N GLY A 102 13.63 -19.42 -7.12
CA GLY A 102 12.45 -19.35 -7.99
C GLY A 102 12.60 -20.10 -9.32
N ARG A 103 13.83 -20.25 -9.86
CA ARG A 103 14.13 -20.86 -11.16
C ARG A 103 14.35 -22.36 -11.16
N THR A 104 14.06 -23.07 -10.06
CA THR A 104 14.19 -24.53 -10.01
C THR A 104 13.31 -25.20 -11.08
N LEU A 105 13.73 -26.40 -11.53
CA LEU A 105 12.94 -27.17 -12.51
C LEU A 105 11.52 -27.45 -12.00
N LEU A 106 11.38 -27.75 -10.71
CA LEU A 106 10.08 -27.97 -10.08
C LEU A 106 9.19 -26.73 -10.17
N ASN A 107 9.71 -25.53 -9.89
CA ASN A 107 8.96 -24.29 -10.02
C ASN A 107 8.57 -23.99 -11.46
N LYS A 108 9.46 -24.23 -12.44
CA LYS A 108 9.13 -24.11 -13.85
C LYS A 108 7.96 -25.03 -14.25
N MET A 109 7.97 -26.28 -13.79
CA MET A 109 6.86 -27.22 -14.04
C MET A 109 5.53 -26.72 -13.43
N LYS A 110 5.56 -26.15 -12.23
CA LYS A 110 4.35 -25.60 -11.59
C LYS A 110 3.84 -24.35 -12.32
N LEU A 111 4.74 -23.51 -12.83
CA LEU A 111 4.40 -22.29 -13.57
C LEU A 111 3.67 -22.57 -14.87
N PHE A 112 3.82 -23.75 -15.50
CA PHE A 112 3.03 -24.16 -16.68
C PHE A 112 1.51 -24.16 -16.43
N ARG A 113 1.08 -24.26 -15.19
CA ARG A 113 -0.34 -24.22 -14.83
C ARG A 113 -0.83 -22.83 -14.50
N ILE A 114 0.04 -21.82 -14.49
CA ILE A 114 -0.30 -20.44 -14.18
C ILE A 114 -0.58 -19.69 -15.49
N ASN A 115 -1.78 -19.17 -15.62
CA ASN A 115 -2.22 -18.46 -16.82
C ASN A 115 -1.76 -16.99 -16.83
N LYS A 116 -1.76 -16.34 -15.64
CA LYS A 116 -1.31 -14.95 -15.51
C LYS A 116 -0.58 -14.77 -14.15
N ILE A 117 0.59 -14.15 -14.18
CA ILE A 117 1.31 -13.74 -12.97
C ILE A 117 1.13 -12.24 -12.84
N ILE A 118 0.66 -11.79 -11.66
CA ILE A 118 0.28 -10.41 -11.40
C ILE A 118 1.16 -9.86 -10.29
N CYS A 119 1.74 -8.68 -10.51
CA CYS A 119 2.48 -7.92 -9.50
C CYS A 119 1.74 -6.61 -9.20
N ASN A 120 1.90 -6.14 -7.97
CA ASN A 120 1.26 -4.89 -7.50
C ASN A 120 1.98 -3.60 -7.94
N SER A 121 3.17 -3.71 -8.56
CA SER A 121 3.99 -2.58 -9.00
C SER A 121 5.05 -3.02 -10.00
N HIS A 122 5.61 -2.10 -10.77
CA HIS A 122 6.78 -2.37 -11.63
C HIS A 122 8.00 -2.73 -10.79
N PHE A 123 8.16 -2.12 -9.61
CA PHE A 123 9.22 -2.48 -8.66
C PHE A 123 9.16 -3.97 -8.27
N THR A 124 7.98 -4.45 -7.89
CA THR A 124 7.78 -5.87 -7.56
C THR A 124 7.97 -6.75 -8.79
N LYS A 125 7.41 -6.35 -9.95
CA LYS A 125 7.54 -7.09 -11.22
C LYS A 125 9.00 -7.31 -11.60
N GLU A 126 9.85 -6.29 -11.58
CA GLU A 126 11.27 -6.39 -11.96
C GLU A 126 12.00 -7.48 -11.17
N ILE A 127 11.71 -7.57 -9.88
CA ILE A 127 12.34 -8.54 -8.98
C ILE A 127 11.76 -9.94 -9.19
N ILE A 128 10.44 -10.07 -9.28
CA ILE A 128 9.76 -11.35 -9.48
C ILE A 128 10.12 -11.97 -10.85
N ASP A 129 10.11 -11.17 -11.91
CA ASP A 129 10.47 -11.66 -13.25
C ASP A 129 11.90 -12.18 -13.29
N LYS A 130 12.82 -11.46 -12.61
CA LYS A 130 14.21 -11.89 -12.48
C LYS A 130 14.33 -13.16 -11.64
N GLU A 131 13.65 -13.23 -10.49
CA GLU A 131 13.77 -14.36 -9.55
C GLU A 131 13.21 -15.66 -10.13
N TYR A 132 12.01 -15.59 -10.75
CA TYR A 132 11.32 -16.79 -11.24
C TYR A 132 11.53 -17.07 -12.74
N GLY A 133 12.12 -16.13 -13.48
CA GLY A 133 12.30 -16.26 -14.95
C GLY A 133 10.99 -16.20 -15.71
N VAL A 134 10.10 -15.30 -15.33
CA VAL A 134 8.75 -15.12 -15.87
C VAL A 134 8.57 -13.72 -16.47
N ASN A 135 7.43 -13.49 -17.12
CA ASN A 135 7.00 -12.17 -17.55
C ASN A 135 5.62 -11.88 -16.92
N SER A 136 5.63 -11.28 -15.75
CA SER A 136 4.41 -10.91 -15.04
C SER A 136 3.77 -9.65 -15.63
N VAL A 137 2.52 -9.40 -15.29
CA VAL A 137 1.82 -8.13 -15.59
C VAL A 137 1.69 -7.30 -14.32
N VAL A 138 1.66 -5.99 -14.46
CA VAL A 138 1.37 -5.10 -13.33
C VAL A 138 -0.11 -4.74 -13.36
N ILE A 139 -0.79 -5.00 -12.25
CA ILE A 139 -2.11 -4.45 -11.96
C ILE A 139 -1.98 -3.73 -10.62
N TYR A 140 -2.01 -2.40 -10.65
CA TYR A 140 -1.83 -1.60 -9.46
C TYR A 140 -2.96 -1.80 -8.44
N PRO A 141 -2.66 -1.76 -7.13
CA PRO A 141 -3.68 -1.83 -6.10
C PRO A 141 -4.76 -0.76 -6.30
N PRO A 142 -6.03 -1.11 -6.13
CA PRO A 142 -7.13 -0.15 -6.23
C PRO A 142 -7.12 0.80 -5.04
N VAL A 143 -7.34 2.08 -5.31
CA VAL A 143 -7.53 3.11 -4.31
C VAL A 143 -8.88 3.78 -4.53
N SER A 144 -9.68 3.93 -3.47
CA SER A 144 -11.00 4.59 -3.55
C SER A 144 -10.83 6.12 -3.73
N VAL A 145 -10.24 6.53 -4.87
CA VAL A 145 -9.92 7.93 -5.16
C VAL A 145 -11.17 8.81 -5.08
N SER A 146 -12.30 8.31 -5.56
CA SER A 146 -13.59 9.01 -5.55
C SER A 146 -14.13 9.30 -4.14
N LYS A 147 -13.77 8.45 -3.15
CA LYS A 147 -14.20 8.59 -1.74
C LYS A 147 -13.33 9.57 -0.94
N ILE A 148 -12.12 9.87 -1.42
CA ILE A 148 -11.16 10.74 -0.73
C ILE A 148 -11.20 12.13 -1.33
N LYS A 149 -11.82 13.08 -0.61
CA LYS A 149 -12.02 14.45 -1.10
C LYS A 149 -11.18 15.45 -0.31
N ALA A 150 -10.64 16.43 -1.02
CA ALA A 150 -10.01 17.59 -0.38
C ALA A 150 -11.01 18.32 0.51
N LYS A 151 -10.54 18.76 1.66
CA LYS A 151 -11.27 19.64 2.62
C LYS A 151 -10.50 20.94 2.80
N ARG A 152 -10.97 21.82 3.68
CA ARG A 152 -10.22 23.02 4.07
C ARG A 152 -8.85 22.61 4.61
N LYS A 153 -7.77 22.92 3.89
CA LYS A 153 -6.42 22.51 4.22
C LYS A 153 -5.90 23.22 5.48
N GLN A 154 -5.30 22.42 6.36
CA GLN A 154 -4.59 22.87 7.56
C GLN A 154 -3.08 22.80 7.33
N ASN A 155 -2.29 23.49 8.12
CA ASN A 155 -0.83 23.40 8.09
C ASN A 155 -0.37 22.06 8.72
N TRP A 156 -0.80 20.94 8.13
CA TRP A 156 -0.50 19.62 8.59
C TRP A 156 0.43 18.87 7.62
N ILE A 157 1.43 18.24 8.19
CA ILE A 157 2.21 17.20 7.56
C ILE A 157 1.68 15.88 8.08
N LEU A 158 1.21 15.01 7.20
CA LEU A 158 0.60 13.73 7.54
C LEU A 158 1.51 12.57 7.17
N PHE A 159 1.57 11.56 8.00
CA PHE A 159 2.01 10.22 7.67
C PHE A 159 0.92 9.22 8.07
N VAL A 160 0.63 8.28 7.18
CA VAL A 160 -0.29 7.16 7.46
C VAL A 160 0.42 5.84 7.22
N GLY A 161 0.51 5.04 8.26
CA GLY A 161 1.13 3.72 8.20
C GLY A 161 1.20 3.06 9.58
N ARG A 162 1.24 1.73 9.61
CA ARG A 162 1.29 0.96 10.87
C ARG A 162 2.48 1.40 11.73
N PHE A 163 2.27 1.45 13.03
CA PHE A 163 3.36 1.48 14.00
C PHE A 163 3.88 0.06 14.13
N SER A 164 5.00 -0.24 13.46
CA SER A 164 5.60 -1.56 13.35
C SER A 164 7.11 -1.48 13.31
N GLN A 165 7.77 -2.48 13.90
CA GLN A 165 9.23 -2.68 13.87
C GLN A 165 9.59 -3.96 13.10
N LEU A 166 8.60 -4.61 12.49
CA LEU A 166 8.79 -5.85 11.74
C LEU A 166 9.39 -5.58 10.35
N THR A 167 9.11 -6.43 9.38
CA THR A 167 9.78 -6.48 8.07
C THR A 167 9.89 -5.13 7.37
N GLN A 168 8.83 -4.33 7.39
CA GLN A 168 8.74 -3.05 6.68
C GLN A 168 8.62 -1.88 7.66
N VAL A 169 9.74 -1.52 8.28
CA VAL A 169 9.79 -0.42 9.26
C VAL A 169 9.38 0.90 8.60
N LYS A 170 8.46 1.62 9.24
CA LYS A 170 7.91 2.86 8.70
C LYS A 170 8.71 4.11 9.06
N ASN A 171 9.72 3.99 9.93
CA ASN A 171 10.66 5.07 10.30
C ASN A 171 9.99 6.38 10.76
N GLN A 172 8.93 6.28 11.58
CA GLN A 172 8.25 7.46 12.13
C GLN A 172 9.17 8.34 12.97
N ASP A 173 10.17 7.76 13.63
CA ASP A 173 11.18 8.50 14.39
C ASP A 173 12.03 9.43 13.51
N VAL A 174 12.29 9.03 12.25
CA VAL A 174 12.98 9.86 11.25
C VAL A 174 12.14 11.08 10.90
N LEU A 175 10.81 10.88 10.74
CA LEU A 175 9.88 11.97 10.45
C LEU A 175 9.79 12.96 11.60
N ILE A 176 9.69 12.49 12.86
CA ILE A 176 9.69 13.37 14.05
C ILE A 176 11.00 14.17 14.10
N LYS A 177 12.15 13.53 13.93
CA LYS A 177 13.45 14.22 13.93
C LYS A 177 13.60 15.26 12.82
N ALA A 178 13.02 15.01 11.65
CA ALA A 178 12.97 15.98 10.54
C ALA A 178 12.03 17.14 10.90
N PHE A 179 10.86 16.82 11.44
CA PHE A 179 9.86 17.81 11.83
C PHE A 179 10.35 18.77 12.93
N LYS A 180 11.10 18.27 13.92
CA LYS A 180 11.76 19.14 14.95
C LYS A 180 12.66 20.22 14.35
N LYS A 181 13.26 19.96 13.19
CA LYS A 181 14.08 20.96 12.48
C LYS A 181 13.19 21.93 11.70
N PHE A 182 12.15 21.40 11.05
CA PHE A 182 11.19 22.16 10.27
C PHE A 182 10.39 23.13 11.15
N SER A 183 9.88 22.68 12.31
CA SER A 183 9.01 23.45 13.21
C SER A 183 9.71 24.63 13.91
N LYS A 184 11.05 24.69 13.87
CA LYS A 184 11.78 25.89 14.36
C LYS A 184 11.46 27.15 13.55
N GLU A 185 11.14 27.00 12.29
CA GLU A 185 10.81 28.09 11.36
C GLU A 185 9.28 28.17 11.11
N PHE A 186 8.59 27.03 11.13
CA PHE A 186 7.16 26.89 10.82
C PHE A 186 6.39 26.45 12.06
N THR A 187 6.22 27.38 13.02
CA THR A 187 5.64 27.12 14.35
C THR A 187 4.14 26.84 14.33
N ASP A 188 3.44 27.22 13.26
CA ASP A 188 2.00 27.02 13.04
C ASP A 188 1.68 25.70 12.31
N TRP A 189 2.69 24.83 12.11
CA TRP A 189 2.53 23.51 11.49
C TRP A 189 2.52 22.39 12.52
N GLU A 190 1.81 21.31 12.19
CA GLU A 190 1.70 20.12 13.00
C GLU A 190 2.09 18.87 12.19
N LEU A 191 2.83 17.94 12.81
CA LEU A 191 3.06 16.60 12.27
C LEU A 191 2.03 15.62 12.83
N ILE A 192 1.33 14.91 11.95
CA ILE A 192 0.35 13.89 12.32
C ILE A 192 0.86 12.54 11.89
N LEU A 193 1.06 11.63 12.83
CA LEU A 193 1.40 10.24 12.60
C LEU A 193 0.19 9.38 12.93
N ALA A 194 -0.41 8.73 11.94
CA ALA A 194 -1.64 7.96 12.12
C ALA A 194 -1.49 6.52 11.60
N GLY A 195 -2.03 5.55 12.32
CA GLY A 195 -2.00 4.17 11.86
C GLY A 195 -2.37 3.13 12.89
N GLY A 196 -2.51 1.89 12.45
CA GLY A 196 -2.73 0.74 13.31
C GLY A 196 -1.50 0.45 14.17
N VAL A 197 -1.73 -0.05 15.38
CA VAL A 197 -0.69 -0.50 16.31
C VAL A 197 -0.57 -2.01 16.19
N GLU A 198 0.63 -2.48 15.87
CA GLU A 198 0.91 -3.91 15.79
C GLU A 198 1.16 -4.48 17.20
N VAL A 199 0.82 -5.74 17.40
CA VAL A 199 1.03 -6.40 18.69
C VAL A 199 2.54 -6.43 19.00
N GLY A 200 2.91 -6.06 20.22
CA GLY A 200 4.31 -6.09 20.70
C GLY A 200 5.15 -4.85 20.40
N VAL A 201 4.56 -3.77 19.84
CA VAL A 201 5.32 -2.52 19.53
C VAL A 201 5.16 -1.42 20.58
N GLY A 202 4.69 -1.73 21.79
CA GLY A 202 4.49 -0.74 22.86
C GLY A 202 5.73 0.13 23.14
N ASP A 203 6.89 -0.48 23.28
CA ASP A 203 8.15 0.25 23.52
C ASP A 203 8.51 1.22 22.39
N TYR A 204 8.22 0.86 21.15
CA TYR A 204 8.44 1.75 20.01
C TYR A 204 7.49 2.94 20.03
N LEU A 205 6.23 2.71 20.36
CA LEU A 205 5.22 3.77 20.44
C LEU A 205 5.57 4.77 21.56
N GLU A 206 5.95 4.28 22.73
CA GLU A 206 6.40 5.11 23.85
C GLU A 206 7.68 5.90 23.51
N LYS A 207 8.61 5.29 22.77
CA LYS A 207 9.78 5.99 22.24
C LYS A 207 9.38 7.13 21.27
N LEU A 208 8.37 6.92 20.42
CA LEU A 208 7.87 7.98 19.53
C LEU A 208 7.20 9.09 20.30
N LYS A 209 6.37 8.78 21.32
CA LYS A 209 5.73 9.76 22.20
C LYS A 209 6.78 10.62 22.92
N LYS A 210 7.76 9.98 23.54
CA LYS A 210 8.91 10.66 24.18
C LYS A 210 9.66 11.58 23.19
N LEU A 211 9.90 11.07 21.96
CA LEU A 211 10.58 11.86 20.94
C LEU A 211 9.73 13.05 20.48
N ALA A 212 8.41 12.98 20.57
CA ALA A 212 7.49 14.03 20.17
C ALA A 212 7.30 15.13 21.25
N GLU A 213 7.68 14.88 22.50
CA GLU A 213 7.49 15.83 23.62
C GLU A 213 8.03 17.23 23.31
N GLY A 214 7.24 18.26 23.64
CA GLY A 214 7.57 19.67 23.42
C GLY A 214 7.46 20.15 21.98
N TYR A 215 6.91 19.34 21.07
CA TYR A 215 6.71 19.70 19.67
C TYR A 215 5.26 19.45 19.22
N PRO A 216 4.72 20.19 18.24
CA PRO A 216 3.38 20.00 17.73
C PRO A 216 3.33 18.72 16.86
N VAL A 217 3.43 17.56 17.52
CA VAL A 217 3.37 16.22 16.92
C VAL A 217 2.21 15.46 17.55
N ARG A 218 1.28 15.01 16.74
CA ARG A 218 0.14 14.22 17.16
C ARG A 218 0.28 12.77 16.66
N ILE A 219 0.14 11.81 17.59
CA ILE A 219 0.14 10.38 17.30
C ILE A 219 -1.30 9.88 17.46
N ILE A 220 -1.87 9.30 16.39
CA ILE A 220 -3.24 8.80 16.35
C ILE A 220 -3.17 7.29 16.13
N GLU A 221 -3.50 6.55 17.19
CA GLU A 221 -3.48 5.09 17.22
C GLU A 221 -4.79 4.51 16.69
N SER A 222 -4.69 3.60 15.74
CA SER A 222 -5.82 2.84 15.18
C SER A 222 -7.04 3.68 14.76
N PRO A 223 -6.83 4.79 14.00
CA PRO A 223 -7.94 5.62 13.55
C PRO A 223 -8.89 4.83 12.64
N SER A 224 -10.17 5.20 12.67
CA SER A 224 -11.17 4.70 11.74
C SER A 224 -10.89 5.12 10.30
N PHE A 225 -11.46 4.43 9.32
CA PHE A 225 -11.34 4.81 7.91
C PHE A 225 -11.83 6.26 7.67
N LYS A 226 -12.94 6.66 8.30
CA LYS A 226 -13.49 8.02 8.20
C LYS A 226 -12.51 9.08 8.73
N GLU A 227 -11.83 8.80 9.82
CA GLU A 227 -10.81 9.69 10.38
C GLU A 227 -9.60 9.79 9.44
N ILE A 228 -9.11 8.66 8.91
CA ILE A 228 -8.01 8.63 7.93
C ILE A 228 -8.34 9.47 6.69
N VAL A 229 -9.52 9.29 6.10
CA VAL A 229 -9.99 10.09 4.95
C VAL A 229 -10.05 11.58 5.30
N SER A 230 -10.49 11.91 6.52
CA SER A 230 -10.53 13.30 6.98
C SER A 230 -9.13 13.90 7.13
N LEU A 231 -8.17 13.14 7.65
CA LEU A 231 -6.77 13.56 7.78
C LEU A 231 -6.13 13.83 6.42
N TYR A 232 -6.30 12.92 5.45
CA TYR A 232 -5.85 13.17 4.08
C TYR A 232 -6.47 14.44 3.50
N GLY A 233 -7.80 14.60 3.62
CA GLY A 233 -8.50 15.76 3.09
C GLY A 233 -7.99 17.10 3.63
N GLN A 234 -7.58 17.14 4.88
CA GLN A 234 -7.20 18.37 5.59
C GLN A 234 -5.68 18.65 5.55
N SER A 235 -4.84 17.67 5.27
CA SER A 235 -3.39 17.86 5.27
C SER A 235 -2.90 18.52 3.99
N LYS A 236 -1.87 19.37 4.08
CA LYS A 236 -1.21 19.99 2.94
C LYS A 236 -0.12 19.11 2.35
N VAL A 237 0.63 18.43 3.21
CA VAL A 237 1.83 17.65 2.83
C VAL A 237 1.73 16.25 3.44
N PHE A 238 2.18 15.25 2.69
CA PHE A 238 2.34 13.87 3.17
C PHE A 238 3.82 13.52 3.19
N TRP A 239 4.33 13.06 4.32
CA TRP A 239 5.70 12.60 4.45
C TRP A 239 5.76 11.08 4.56
N SER A 240 6.80 10.47 3.95
CA SER A 240 7.16 9.08 4.23
C SER A 240 8.66 8.86 4.25
N ALA A 241 9.09 8.02 5.19
CA ALA A 241 10.48 7.57 5.36
C ALA A 241 10.61 6.04 5.20
N VAL A 242 9.62 5.35 4.63
CA VAL A 242 9.67 3.90 4.41
C VAL A 242 10.84 3.56 3.50
N GLY A 243 11.66 2.60 3.91
CA GLY A 243 12.87 2.21 3.19
C GLY A 243 14.10 3.09 3.44
N PHE A 244 13.99 4.14 4.28
CA PHE A 244 15.15 4.98 4.61
C PHE A 244 16.24 4.16 5.31
N GLY A 245 17.47 4.24 4.75
CA GLY A 245 18.61 3.48 5.25
C GLY A 245 18.72 2.05 4.72
N ILE A 246 17.76 1.61 3.91
CA ILE A 246 17.74 0.27 3.31
C ILE A 246 18.35 0.30 1.91
N ASN A 247 19.13 -0.74 1.59
CA ASN A 247 19.58 -1.00 0.24
C ASN A 247 18.50 -1.82 -0.51
N ALA A 248 17.67 -1.14 -1.28
CA ALA A 248 16.55 -1.76 -2.01
C ALA A 248 16.96 -2.86 -3.00
N LYS A 249 18.24 -2.96 -3.41
CA LYS A 249 18.73 -4.05 -4.26
C LYS A 249 19.04 -5.33 -3.46
N LYS A 250 19.39 -5.18 -2.16
CA LYS A 250 19.73 -6.30 -1.29
C LYS A 250 18.56 -6.74 -0.42
N GLU A 251 17.69 -5.81 -0.07
CA GLU A 251 16.57 -6.03 0.85
C GLU A 251 15.30 -5.35 0.30
N PRO A 252 14.84 -5.77 -0.91
CA PRO A 252 13.71 -5.12 -1.57
C PRO A 252 12.40 -5.26 -0.79
N GLU A 253 12.26 -6.30 0.03
CA GLU A 253 11.09 -6.52 0.88
C GLU A 253 10.95 -5.50 2.02
N LYS A 254 12.04 -4.77 2.35
CA LYS A 254 12.05 -3.76 3.42
C LYS A 254 11.74 -2.34 2.97
N VAL A 255 11.59 -2.11 1.67
CA VAL A 255 11.14 -0.82 1.13
C VAL A 255 9.65 -0.83 0.80
N GLU A 256 9.07 0.29 0.42
CA GLU A 256 7.66 0.31 0.00
C GLU A 256 7.48 -0.39 -1.35
N HIS A 257 6.56 -1.36 -1.41
CA HIS A 257 6.35 -2.15 -2.63
C HIS A 257 5.47 -1.40 -3.64
N PHE A 258 4.50 -0.62 -3.18
CA PHE A 258 3.68 0.27 -3.98
C PHE A 258 3.49 1.62 -3.27
N GLY A 259 2.64 1.70 -2.25
CA GLY A 259 2.39 2.91 -1.48
C GLY A 259 0.95 3.42 -1.55
N ILE A 260 -0.02 2.58 -1.19
CA ILE A 260 -1.45 2.93 -1.18
C ILE A 260 -1.71 4.25 -0.44
N SER A 261 -1.09 4.44 0.74
CA SER A 261 -1.27 5.66 1.54
C SER A 261 -0.79 6.93 0.84
N VAL A 262 0.21 6.82 -0.04
CA VAL A 262 0.67 7.95 -0.87
C VAL A 262 -0.38 8.30 -1.90
N VAL A 263 -0.94 7.29 -2.59
CA VAL A 263 -2.01 7.51 -3.58
C VAL A 263 -3.26 8.09 -2.92
N GLU A 264 -3.62 7.64 -1.72
CA GLU A 264 -4.72 8.21 -0.93
C GLU A 264 -4.48 9.69 -0.58
N ALA A 265 -3.24 10.04 -0.19
CA ALA A 265 -2.86 11.43 0.03
C ALA A 265 -2.98 12.26 -1.25
N MET A 266 -2.48 11.73 -2.38
CA MET A 266 -2.56 12.36 -3.70
C MET A 266 -4.02 12.63 -4.11
N ALA A 267 -4.91 11.67 -3.90
CA ALA A 267 -6.34 11.79 -4.22
C ALA A 267 -7.00 12.97 -3.46
N ALA A 268 -6.53 13.27 -2.26
CA ALA A 268 -6.96 14.41 -1.47
C ALA A 268 -6.28 15.74 -1.86
N GLY A 269 -5.39 15.75 -2.86
CA GLY A 269 -4.54 16.91 -3.16
C GLY A 269 -3.54 17.23 -2.03
N THR A 270 -3.09 16.22 -1.31
CA THR A 270 -2.05 16.33 -0.27
C THR A 270 -0.73 15.96 -0.93
N VAL A 271 0.21 16.92 -0.99
CA VAL A 271 1.46 16.76 -1.77
C VAL A 271 2.42 15.77 -1.10
N PRO A 272 2.78 14.66 -1.77
CA PRO A 272 3.69 13.69 -1.20
C PRO A 272 5.15 14.15 -1.28
N ILE A 273 5.90 13.97 -0.19
CA ILE A 273 7.35 14.10 -0.12
C ILE A 273 7.86 12.81 0.53
N VAL A 274 8.31 11.86 -0.29
CA VAL A 274 8.56 10.48 0.14
C VAL A 274 9.99 10.03 -0.15
N TYR A 275 10.44 8.99 0.55
CA TYR A 275 11.78 8.47 0.35
C TYR A 275 11.94 7.84 -1.04
N ASN A 276 13.06 8.10 -1.72
CA ASN A 276 13.34 7.65 -3.09
C ASN A 276 13.71 6.17 -3.13
N ALA A 277 12.75 5.28 -2.87
CA ALA A 277 12.95 3.83 -2.94
C ALA A 277 11.67 3.10 -3.28
N GLY A 278 11.81 1.91 -3.88
CA GLY A 278 10.70 0.99 -4.16
C GLY A 278 9.62 1.60 -5.04
N GLY A 279 8.37 1.24 -4.79
CA GLY A 279 7.20 1.66 -5.53
C GLY A 279 6.88 3.16 -5.46
N TYR A 280 7.44 3.90 -4.51
CA TYR A 280 7.28 5.37 -4.48
C TYR A 280 7.79 6.06 -5.75
N LYS A 281 8.80 5.48 -6.40
CA LYS A 281 9.38 6.00 -7.64
C LYS A 281 8.45 5.89 -8.86
N GLU A 282 7.43 5.04 -8.76
CA GLU A 282 6.41 4.88 -9.80
C GLU A 282 5.24 5.84 -9.60
N ILE A 283 4.93 6.16 -8.33
CA ILE A 283 3.77 6.97 -7.97
C ILE A 283 4.09 8.45 -8.03
N VAL A 284 5.31 8.85 -7.61
CA VAL A 284 5.68 10.26 -7.46
C VAL A 284 6.70 10.65 -8.52
N ALA A 285 6.28 11.50 -9.46
CA ALA A 285 7.16 12.21 -10.37
C ALA A 285 7.81 13.40 -9.63
N ASP A 286 9.15 13.33 -9.40
CA ASP A 286 9.89 14.30 -8.58
C ASP A 286 9.82 15.71 -9.17
N GLY A 287 9.28 16.65 -8.41
CA GLY A 287 9.06 18.05 -8.81
C GLY A 287 7.76 18.30 -9.58
N GLU A 288 7.01 17.26 -9.99
CA GLU A 288 5.77 17.40 -10.78
C GLU A 288 4.52 17.04 -9.96
N THR A 289 4.49 15.83 -9.39
CA THR A 289 3.35 15.33 -8.60
C THR A 289 3.68 15.17 -7.12
N GLY A 290 4.86 15.62 -6.70
CA GLY A 290 5.39 15.53 -5.36
C GLY A 290 6.91 15.55 -5.38
N TYR A 291 7.53 15.09 -4.31
CA TYR A 291 8.99 15.07 -4.22
C TYR A 291 9.53 13.74 -3.69
N LEU A 292 10.67 13.33 -4.27
CA LEU A 292 11.48 12.21 -3.80
C LEU A 292 12.71 12.75 -3.05
N TRP A 293 13.03 12.17 -1.88
CA TRP A 293 14.20 12.56 -1.10
C TRP A 293 15.10 11.38 -0.77
N LYS A 294 16.42 11.63 -0.66
CA LYS A 294 17.46 10.64 -0.32
C LYS A 294 18.11 10.93 1.04
N LYS A 295 18.29 12.20 1.37
CA LYS A 295 18.92 12.63 2.63
C LYS A 295 17.90 13.34 3.51
N LYS A 296 17.93 13.11 4.83
CA LYS A 296 16.99 13.75 5.79
C LYS A 296 16.87 15.27 5.61
N ARG A 297 17.97 15.91 5.22
CA ARG A 297 18.01 17.35 4.92
C ARG A 297 17.07 17.70 3.76
N GLU A 298 17.03 16.88 2.72
CA GLU A 298 16.19 17.12 1.54
C GLU A 298 14.71 17.07 1.85
N LEU A 299 14.27 16.18 2.77
CA LEU A 299 12.87 16.14 3.23
C LEU A 299 12.44 17.52 3.75
N VAL A 300 13.27 18.12 4.61
CA VAL A 300 12.98 19.45 5.19
C VAL A 300 13.07 20.55 4.14
N THR A 301 14.17 20.59 3.34
CA THR A 301 14.37 21.68 2.38
C THR A 301 13.34 21.65 1.24
N LYS A 302 12.97 20.46 0.72
CA LYS A 302 11.93 20.34 -0.30
C LYS A 302 10.56 20.78 0.25
N THR A 303 10.26 20.48 1.52
CA THR A 303 9.03 20.95 2.18
C THR A 303 9.02 22.48 2.32
N ILE A 304 10.12 23.07 2.78
CA ILE A 304 10.24 24.53 2.92
C ILE A 304 10.07 25.22 1.56
N ASN A 305 10.76 24.74 0.53
CA ASN A 305 10.65 25.29 -0.82
C ASN A 305 9.23 25.22 -1.37
N LEU A 306 8.55 24.08 -1.18
CA LEU A 306 7.16 23.89 -1.59
C LEU A 306 6.22 24.91 -0.94
N ILE A 307 6.44 25.22 0.35
CA ILE A 307 5.59 26.12 1.12
C ILE A 307 5.90 27.60 0.83
N LYS A 308 7.18 27.95 0.71
CA LYS A 308 7.63 29.34 0.52
C LYS A 308 7.42 29.85 -0.91
N THR A 309 7.45 28.97 -1.89
CA THR A 309 7.25 29.36 -3.30
C THR A 309 5.77 29.63 -3.55
N ARG A 310 5.43 30.87 -3.86
CA ARG A 310 4.06 31.33 -4.06
C ARG A 310 3.34 30.49 -5.13
N GLY A 311 2.19 29.90 -4.77
CA GLY A 311 1.36 29.11 -5.68
C GLY A 311 1.83 27.66 -5.92
N LEU A 312 3.10 27.33 -5.68
CA LEU A 312 3.67 26.02 -5.98
C LEU A 312 2.95 24.86 -5.28
N LEU A 313 2.61 25.05 -3.99
CA LEU A 313 1.86 24.04 -3.23
C LEU A 313 0.50 23.72 -3.88
N ILE A 314 -0.23 24.73 -4.35
CA ILE A 314 -1.53 24.57 -5.00
C ILE A 314 -1.35 23.88 -6.35
N GLU A 315 -0.39 24.31 -7.13
CA GLU A 315 -0.09 23.76 -8.45
C GLU A 315 0.26 22.26 -8.38
N ILE A 316 1.17 21.89 -7.48
CA ILE A 316 1.54 20.47 -7.31
C ILE A 316 0.38 19.68 -6.70
N ALA A 317 -0.43 20.25 -5.80
CA ALA A 317 -1.61 19.60 -5.24
C ALA A 317 -2.65 19.23 -6.32
N GLU A 318 -2.88 20.08 -7.31
CA GLU A 318 -3.78 19.76 -8.43
C GLU A 318 -3.19 18.70 -9.36
N ARG A 319 -1.89 18.77 -9.68
CA ARG A 319 -1.20 17.76 -10.49
C ARG A 319 -1.20 16.39 -9.80
N THR A 320 -0.90 16.35 -8.50
CA THR A 320 -0.87 15.10 -7.72
C THR A 320 -2.25 14.46 -7.64
N LYS A 321 -3.30 15.28 -7.46
CA LYS A 321 -4.68 14.81 -7.46
C LYS A 321 -5.10 14.23 -8.83
N ALA A 322 -4.72 14.89 -9.92
CA ALA A 322 -4.99 14.37 -11.27
C ALA A 322 -4.26 13.03 -11.50
N ALA A 323 -2.99 12.93 -11.11
CA ALA A 323 -2.19 11.72 -11.25
C ALA A 323 -2.73 10.53 -10.45
N SER A 324 -3.42 10.76 -9.33
CA SER A 324 -3.98 9.66 -8.52
C SER A 324 -5.10 8.87 -9.22
N ARG A 325 -5.74 9.44 -10.24
CA ARG A 325 -6.90 8.82 -10.92
C ARG A 325 -6.58 7.52 -11.63
N ILE A 326 -5.34 7.34 -12.08
CA ILE A 326 -4.91 6.09 -12.72
C ILE A 326 -4.88 4.89 -11.75
N TYR A 327 -5.11 5.10 -10.46
CA TYR A 327 -5.14 4.06 -9.43
C TYR A 327 -6.56 3.78 -8.91
N ASP A 328 -7.62 4.30 -9.59
CA ASP A 328 -9.00 4.14 -9.13
C ASP A 328 -9.49 2.68 -9.22
N GLU A 329 -10.54 2.40 -8.46
CA GLU A 329 -11.19 1.08 -8.38
C GLU A 329 -11.75 0.63 -9.74
N GLU A 330 -12.33 1.55 -10.53
CA GLU A 330 -12.88 1.25 -11.87
C GLU A 330 -11.79 0.74 -12.83
N ARG A 331 -10.62 1.41 -12.88
CA ARG A 331 -9.50 0.97 -13.70
C ARG A 331 -9.01 -0.40 -13.26
N PHE A 332 -8.90 -0.64 -11.95
CA PHE A 332 -8.48 -1.94 -11.41
C PHE A 332 -9.41 -3.06 -11.88
N GLU A 333 -10.73 -2.85 -11.81
CA GLU A 333 -11.71 -3.84 -12.23
C GLU A 333 -11.62 -4.15 -13.73
N GLN A 334 -11.41 -3.14 -14.57
CA GLN A 334 -11.19 -3.32 -16.01
C GLN A 334 -9.94 -4.15 -16.28
N GLU A 335 -8.76 -3.74 -15.76
CA GLU A 335 -7.49 -4.43 -15.98
C GLU A 335 -7.46 -5.86 -15.40
N PHE A 336 -8.22 -6.12 -14.35
CA PHE A 336 -8.29 -7.44 -13.75
C PHE A 336 -9.15 -8.41 -14.58
N ASN A 337 -10.21 -7.92 -15.22
CA ASN A 337 -11.13 -8.73 -16.02
C ASN A 337 -10.60 -9.04 -17.44
N ASP A 338 -9.67 -8.24 -17.97
CA ASP A 338 -8.94 -8.47 -19.23
C ASP A 338 -7.89 -9.61 -19.07
#